data_e6798dbd92c709da0966911a605fd444
#
_entry.id   e6798dbd92c709da0966911a605fd444
#
_cell.length_a   1.000
_cell.length_b   1.000
_cell.length_c   1.000
_cell.angle_alpha   90.00
_cell.angle_beta   90.00
_cell.angle_gamma   90.00
#
_symmetry.space_group_name_H-M   'P 1'
#
loop_
_entity.id
_entity.type
_entity.pdbx_description
1 polymer ?
#
loop_
_entity_poly.entity_id
_entity_poly.type
_entity_poly.pdbx_seq_one_letter_code
_entity_poly.pdbx_strand_id
1 'polypeptide(L)'
;MMTKSLKRLGISLLVMTSLAGCNSTDNKAVSETKASVATEASGIFTNPLFPNGADPWLEYWDGNYYLTTTTWTSQLVMRKSPTLAGLADATPVNVWSSTDPERCCNFWAFEFHRLKGPNGYRWYMMYTAGQDGTLDYQHLNVLESVGDDPMGPYQYKGALMPEVWNIDGNYLEYNGKLYVIYSQWRGDTQLNIIAEMENPWTLKDQEHTVLTTPELDWEISGRKVTEGAEILQHNGRTFMTYSASFCNTPDYKLGLLELTGNDPMNPDHWTKSPEPVFSRTETVFGPGHNGFFTSPDGSEDWLVYHGNDSVEHGCSATRSLRAQKFTWSESGEPQFGEPITPGVEVAPPSGENGPLVTRVQGQRYQLVNATSELCLDISPDPEDNRAVQRQCAGTNGQWVLDSTTDGFIRLANREDSKFLEVAACATADNARVQSAAWRNNYCQQWKVAAGIDGNVTLTNRYSGKPLAVAGCSASANQAVLQHNTDSACNQWQLRPVGEVALMNQQSGKALAVNGDNNIEQQAFDYQAEQSWLFVPTDTGYLSLKQQADSELCVGVDANQVVPGANVSMVSCDEKTAQWRLTPKDGGGMMLFNRYTRLPLGLTDCGLAEGTNIAQQPDLATRCQIFHLREPQ
;
A
#
# COMPACT_ATOMS: atom_id res chain seq x y z
N MET A 1 28.07 -57.87 6.45
CA MET A 1 27.76 -59.16 5.79
C MET A 1 26.68 -58.90 4.76
N MET A 2 27.07 -59.14 3.51
CA MET A 2 26.30 -59.60 2.36
C MET A 2 25.12 -58.76 1.90
N THR A 3 25.21 -58.05 0.84
CA THR A 3 25.46 -58.24 -0.60
C THR A 3 24.21 -58.34 -1.44
N LYS A 4 24.15 -57.45 -2.46
CA LYS A 4 23.70 -57.60 -3.87
C LYS A 4 22.20 -57.86 -4.12
N SER A 5 21.53 -57.31 -5.12
CA SER A 5 21.91 -57.27 -6.54
C SER A 5 20.99 -56.39 -7.39
N LEU A 6 21.55 -55.72 -8.35
CA LEU A 6 20.94 -55.10 -9.55
C LEU A 6 20.24 -56.15 -10.45
N LYS A 7 19.23 -55.72 -11.22
CA LYS A 7 19.05 -56.13 -12.62
C LYS A 7 18.43 -55.03 -13.47
N ARG A 8 19.15 -54.66 -14.52
CA ARG A 8 18.71 -53.96 -15.73
C ARG A 8 18.13 -54.95 -16.73
N LEU A 9 17.28 -54.51 -17.64
CA LEU A 9 17.17 -54.81 -19.12
C LEU A 9 15.82 -54.21 -19.55
N GLY A 10 15.58 -53.61 -20.71
CA GLY A 10 16.30 -53.46 -21.93
C GLY A 10 15.32 -52.95 -23.00
N ILE A 11 15.78 -52.20 -23.86
CA ILE A 11 15.35 -51.55 -25.11
C ILE A 11 14.43 -52.42 -25.99
N SER A 12 13.40 -51.79 -26.64
CA SER A 12 13.20 -51.99 -28.09
C SER A 12 12.37 -50.90 -28.74
N LEU A 13 12.97 -50.34 -29.76
CA LEU A 13 12.55 -49.37 -30.75
C LEU A 13 11.81 -50.09 -31.87
N LEU A 14 10.69 -49.59 -32.34
CA LEU A 14 10.18 -49.94 -33.66
C LEU A 14 9.62 -48.72 -34.38
N VAL A 15 10.30 -48.35 -35.44
CA VAL A 15 9.88 -47.37 -36.48
C VAL A 15 9.08 -48.15 -37.51
N MET A 16 7.95 -47.64 -37.95
CA MET A 16 7.41 -47.92 -39.29
C MET A 16 6.65 -46.71 -39.83
N THR A 17 7.16 -46.22 -40.93
CA THR A 17 6.60 -45.28 -41.89
C THR A 17 5.53 -45.94 -42.77
N SER A 18 4.46 -45.25 -43.10
CA SER A 18 3.85 -45.32 -44.43
C SER A 18 2.98 -44.09 -44.74
N LEU A 19 3.11 -43.66 -45.95
CA LEU A 19 2.50 -42.48 -46.61
C LEU A 19 1.05 -42.77 -47.08
N ALA A 20 0.37 -41.68 -47.29
CA ALA A 20 -0.62 -41.34 -48.34
C ALA A 20 -2.12 -41.40 -47.99
N GLY A 21 -2.76 -40.30 -48.32
CA GLY A 21 -4.19 -40.25 -48.63
C GLY A 21 -4.89 -38.91 -48.34
N CYS A 22 -5.17 -38.16 -49.40
CA CYS A 22 -5.82 -36.84 -49.44
C CYS A 22 -7.28 -36.87 -48.99
N ASN A 23 -7.71 -35.68 -48.59
CA ASN A 23 -9.09 -35.05 -48.66
C ASN A 23 -10.17 -35.56 -47.72
N SER A 24 -10.51 -34.70 -46.79
CA SER A 24 -11.88 -34.20 -46.63
C SER A 24 -11.90 -32.92 -45.81
N THR A 25 -12.60 -31.94 -46.33
CA THR A 25 -12.94 -30.66 -45.70
C THR A 25 -13.88 -30.91 -44.52
N ASP A 26 -13.34 -30.74 -43.30
CA ASP A 26 -14.19 -30.56 -42.12
C ASP A 26 -13.91 -29.19 -41.50
N ASN A 27 -14.89 -28.31 -41.66
CA ASN A 27 -15.05 -27.08 -40.90
C ASN A 27 -15.11 -27.42 -39.41
N LYS A 28 -13.98 -27.48 -38.72
CA LYS A 28 -13.97 -27.28 -37.27
C LYS A 28 -14.09 -25.80 -37.00
N ALA A 29 -15.28 -25.42 -36.56
CA ALA A 29 -15.50 -24.18 -35.83
C ALA A 29 -14.45 -24.07 -34.73
N VAL A 30 -13.55 -23.10 -34.90
CA VAL A 30 -12.70 -22.63 -33.80
C VAL A 30 -13.69 -22.06 -32.79
N SER A 31 -13.91 -22.80 -31.72
CA SER A 31 -14.53 -22.28 -30.53
C SER A 31 -13.60 -21.15 -30.03
N GLU A 32 -13.94 -19.93 -30.41
CA GLU A 32 -13.49 -18.77 -29.68
C GLU A 32 -13.99 -18.96 -28.25
N THR A 33 -13.11 -19.44 -27.38
CA THR A 33 -13.24 -19.20 -25.95
C THR A 33 -13.27 -17.68 -25.82
N LYS A 34 -14.48 -17.10 -25.80
CA LYS A 34 -14.69 -15.79 -25.21
C LYS A 34 -14.03 -15.88 -23.83
N ALA A 35 -12.87 -15.21 -23.68
CA ALA A 35 -12.41 -14.83 -22.38
C ALA A 35 -13.62 -14.21 -21.69
N SER A 36 -14.11 -14.81 -20.63
CA SER A 36 -15.11 -14.22 -19.78
C SER A 36 -14.51 -12.88 -19.39
N VAL A 37 -15.10 -11.79 -19.88
CA VAL A 37 -14.89 -10.48 -19.32
C VAL A 37 -15.27 -10.70 -17.86
N ALA A 38 -14.27 -10.70 -16.98
CA ALA A 38 -14.53 -10.69 -15.56
C ALA A 38 -15.42 -9.45 -15.36
N THR A 39 -16.68 -9.67 -15.09
CA THR A 39 -17.57 -8.62 -14.60
C THR A 39 -16.82 -8.03 -13.43
N GLU A 40 -16.55 -6.72 -13.47
CA GLU A 40 -16.01 -6.00 -12.33
C GLU A 40 -16.75 -6.49 -11.09
N ALA A 41 -16.00 -6.99 -10.14
CA ALA A 41 -16.59 -7.31 -8.85
C ALA A 41 -17.25 -6.02 -8.37
N SER A 42 -18.52 -6.10 -8.05
CA SER A 42 -19.37 -4.98 -7.61
C SER A 42 -18.94 -4.40 -6.24
N GLY A 43 -17.67 -4.54 -5.83
CA GLY A 43 -17.19 -4.27 -4.49
C GLY A 43 -17.65 -5.32 -3.46
N ILE A 44 -18.56 -6.20 -3.83
CA ILE A 44 -19.00 -7.33 -3.00
C ILE A 44 -17.80 -8.22 -2.71
N PHE A 45 -17.63 -8.60 -1.46
CA PHE A 45 -16.59 -9.50 -1.01
C PHE A 45 -17.17 -10.61 -0.14
N THR A 46 -16.34 -11.59 0.20
CA THR A 46 -16.67 -12.63 1.19
C THR A 46 -15.59 -12.67 2.25
N ASN A 47 -15.97 -13.05 3.48
CA ASN A 47 -14.99 -13.38 4.50
C ASN A 47 -14.54 -14.86 4.36
N PRO A 48 -13.26 -15.19 4.62
CA PRO A 48 -12.18 -14.23 4.87
C PRO A 48 -11.77 -13.45 3.62
N LEU A 49 -11.31 -12.19 3.79
CA LEU A 49 -10.77 -11.39 2.69
C LEU A 49 -9.50 -12.01 2.12
N PHE A 50 -8.59 -12.44 2.99
CA PHE A 50 -7.41 -13.23 2.61
C PHE A 50 -6.83 -13.97 3.83
N PRO A 51 -6.03 -15.06 3.61
CA PRO A 51 -5.33 -15.77 4.67
C PRO A 51 -4.15 -14.94 5.21
N ASN A 52 -3.64 -15.32 6.41
CA ASN A 52 -2.50 -14.67 7.06
C ASN A 52 -2.70 -13.17 7.28
N GLY A 53 -3.84 -12.84 7.88
CA GLY A 53 -4.27 -11.47 8.21
C GLY A 53 -4.42 -11.25 9.71
N ALA A 54 -3.46 -11.73 10.52
CA ALA A 54 -3.48 -11.59 11.96
C ALA A 54 -3.29 -10.13 12.41
N ASP A 55 -3.96 -9.75 13.48
CA ASP A 55 -3.83 -8.47 14.18
C ASP A 55 -3.96 -7.30 13.19
N PRO A 56 -5.10 -7.18 12.48
CA PRO A 56 -5.27 -6.22 11.42
C PRO A 56 -5.58 -4.82 11.95
N TRP A 57 -4.92 -3.81 11.37
CA TRP A 57 -5.30 -2.41 11.48
C TRP A 57 -5.64 -1.85 10.12
N LEU A 58 -6.75 -1.12 10.01
CA LEU A 58 -7.23 -0.59 8.74
C LEU A 58 -7.75 0.84 8.90
N GLU A 59 -7.30 1.72 8.02
CA GLU A 59 -7.79 3.09 7.89
C GLU A 59 -8.26 3.36 6.46
N TYR A 60 -9.35 4.12 6.34
CA TYR A 60 -9.73 4.72 5.07
C TYR A 60 -9.28 6.17 5.05
N TRP A 61 -8.39 6.50 4.13
CA TRP A 61 -7.84 7.84 4.00
C TRP A 61 -7.63 8.21 2.54
N ASP A 62 -8.03 9.43 2.18
CA ASP A 62 -7.81 10.03 0.87
C ASP A 62 -8.15 9.09 -0.31
N GLY A 63 -9.33 8.47 -0.24
CA GLY A 63 -9.87 7.62 -1.30
C GLY A 63 -9.33 6.20 -1.35
N ASN A 64 -8.59 5.74 -0.35
CA ASN A 64 -8.05 4.39 -0.28
C ASN A 64 -8.18 3.80 1.13
N TYR A 65 -8.27 2.48 1.15
CA TYR A 65 -8.04 1.68 2.35
C TYR A 65 -6.55 1.38 2.46
N TYR A 66 -6.03 1.51 3.67
CA TYR A 66 -4.69 1.13 4.05
C TYR A 66 -4.78 0.06 5.12
N LEU A 67 -4.04 -1.01 4.97
CA LEU A 67 -4.10 -2.17 5.85
C LEU A 67 -2.71 -2.64 6.24
N THR A 68 -2.54 -2.89 7.52
CA THR A 68 -1.39 -3.61 8.10
C THR A 68 -1.86 -4.91 8.76
N THR A 69 -0.98 -5.89 8.84
CA THR A 69 -1.17 -7.15 9.57
C THR A 69 0.16 -7.62 10.12
N THR A 70 0.15 -8.38 11.19
CA THR A 70 1.36 -9.03 11.75
C THR A 70 2.12 -9.82 10.68
N THR A 71 3.42 -9.65 10.60
CA THR A 71 4.28 -10.32 9.60
C THR A 71 5.20 -11.40 10.18
N TRP A 72 5.47 -11.40 11.47
CA TRP A 72 6.50 -12.24 12.15
C TRP A 72 7.90 -12.14 11.53
N THR A 73 8.16 -11.09 10.79
CA THR A 73 9.42 -10.85 10.09
C THR A 73 10.10 -9.59 10.63
N SER A 74 11.06 -9.08 9.92
CA SER A 74 11.74 -7.78 10.14
C SER A 74 11.16 -6.65 9.28
N GLN A 75 9.96 -6.84 8.72
CA GLN A 75 9.34 -5.88 7.78
C GLN A 75 7.95 -5.49 8.24
N LEU A 76 7.66 -4.19 8.23
CA LEU A 76 6.33 -3.64 8.25
C LEU A 76 5.79 -3.57 6.83
N VAL A 77 4.69 -4.26 6.58
CA VAL A 77 4.09 -4.35 5.26
C VAL A 77 2.72 -3.72 5.28
N MET A 78 2.47 -2.80 4.35
CA MET A 78 1.19 -2.15 4.19
C MET A 78 0.59 -2.47 2.82
N ARG A 79 -0.71 -2.68 2.78
CA ARG A 79 -1.51 -2.81 1.55
C ARG A 79 -2.35 -1.55 1.36
N LYS A 80 -2.51 -1.14 0.10
CA LYS A 80 -3.34 0.00 -0.29
C LYS A 80 -4.31 -0.41 -1.39
N SER A 81 -5.58 -0.07 -1.26
CA SER A 81 -6.59 -0.33 -2.29
C SER A 81 -7.71 0.71 -2.25
N PRO A 82 -8.29 1.10 -3.39
CA PRO A 82 -9.46 1.97 -3.42
C PRO A 82 -10.74 1.28 -2.94
N THR A 83 -10.74 -0.06 -2.85
CA THR A 83 -11.87 -0.85 -2.38
C THR A 83 -11.44 -1.82 -1.29
N LEU A 84 -12.33 -2.11 -0.35
CA LEU A 84 -12.08 -3.07 0.72
C LEU A 84 -11.77 -4.47 0.14
N ALA A 85 -12.57 -4.92 -0.83
CA ALA A 85 -12.36 -6.18 -1.54
C ALA A 85 -10.99 -6.24 -2.23
N GLY A 86 -10.54 -5.13 -2.81
CA GLY A 86 -9.26 -5.04 -3.52
C GLY A 86 -8.02 -5.16 -2.63
N LEU A 87 -8.17 -5.08 -1.30
CA LEU A 87 -7.06 -5.34 -0.38
C LEU A 87 -6.54 -6.79 -0.47
N ALA A 88 -7.41 -7.74 -0.85
CA ALA A 88 -7.03 -9.14 -1.03
C ALA A 88 -5.92 -9.29 -2.10
N ASP A 89 -6.05 -8.57 -3.21
CA ASP A 89 -5.15 -8.62 -4.36
C ASP A 89 -4.08 -7.52 -4.33
N ALA A 90 -4.16 -6.60 -3.34
CA ALA A 90 -3.23 -5.49 -3.22
C ALA A 90 -1.80 -5.98 -2.98
N THR A 91 -0.86 -5.51 -3.78
CA THR A 91 0.56 -5.83 -3.59
C THR A 91 1.04 -5.27 -2.25
N PRO A 92 1.54 -6.12 -1.34
CA PRO A 92 2.10 -5.65 -0.09
C PRO A 92 3.37 -4.83 -0.32
N VAL A 93 3.45 -3.65 0.29
CA VAL A 93 4.60 -2.74 0.22
C VAL A 93 5.31 -2.74 1.55
N ASN A 94 6.62 -3.00 1.54
CA ASN A 94 7.44 -2.82 2.73
C ASN A 94 7.61 -1.31 3.00
N VAL A 95 7.02 -0.82 4.08
CA VAL A 95 7.09 0.61 4.47
C VAL A 95 8.16 0.87 5.51
N TRP A 96 8.64 -0.17 6.21
CA TRP A 96 9.72 -0.09 7.19
C TRP A 96 10.40 -1.44 7.37
N SER A 97 11.72 -1.40 7.68
CA SER A 97 12.51 -2.56 8.08
C SER A 97 13.52 -2.15 9.15
N SER A 98 13.91 -3.07 10.00
CA SER A 98 14.97 -2.86 10.98
C SER A 98 16.00 -3.98 10.93
N THR A 99 17.26 -3.61 11.02
CA THR A 99 18.41 -4.53 11.20
C THR A 99 19.05 -4.37 12.59
N ASP A 100 18.48 -3.50 13.43
CA ASP A 100 18.93 -3.30 14.80
C ASP A 100 18.62 -4.56 15.63
N PRO A 101 19.60 -5.24 16.23
CA PRO A 101 19.39 -6.51 16.92
C PRO A 101 18.39 -6.44 18.08
N GLU A 102 18.19 -5.28 18.69
CA GLU A 102 17.22 -5.11 19.78
C GLU A 102 15.76 -5.01 19.31
N ARG A 103 15.54 -4.75 18.01
CA ARG A 103 14.21 -4.53 17.41
C ARG A 103 14.15 -4.94 15.94
N CYS A 104 14.88 -6.00 15.57
CA CYS A 104 14.94 -6.47 14.20
C CYS A 104 13.75 -7.33 13.78
N CYS A 105 13.11 -7.97 14.77
CA CYS A 105 12.49 -9.26 14.49
C CYS A 105 11.14 -9.39 15.17
N ASN A 106 10.35 -10.39 14.71
CA ASN A 106 9.04 -10.68 15.29
C ASN A 106 8.12 -9.45 15.31
N PHE A 107 7.95 -8.80 14.15
CA PHE A 107 7.09 -7.64 14.03
C PHE A 107 5.63 -8.03 14.12
N TRP A 108 4.90 -7.49 15.14
CA TRP A 108 3.50 -7.78 15.43
C TRP A 108 2.67 -6.52 15.57
N ALA A 109 1.35 -6.65 15.34
CA ALA A 109 0.31 -5.67 15.65
C ALA A 109 0.72 -4.24 15.28
N PHE A 110 0.71 -3.95 13.99
CA PHE A 110 1.09 -2.63 13.48
C PHE A 110 -0.15 -1.75 13.38
N GLU A 111 -0.22 -0.70 14.15
CA GLU A 111 -1.25 0.31 14.06
C GLU A 111 -0.67 1.63 13.56
N PHE A 112 -1.39 2.32 12.70
CA PHE A 112 -0.98 3.62 12.20
C PHE A 112 -2.12 4.62 12.37
N HIS A 113 -1.80 5.73 13.04
CA HIS A 113 -2.75 6.75 13.44
C HIS A 113 -2.28 8.12 12.97
N ARG A 114 -3.21 8.94 12.45
CA ARG A 114 -2.91 10.31 12.08
C ARG A 114 -3.13 11.25 13.26
N LEU A 115 -2.03 11.61 13.94
CA LEU A 115 -2.06 12.40 15.17
C LEU A 115 -1.32 13.72 14.99
N LYS A 116 -1.66 14.71 15.83
CA LYS A 116 -0.93 15.96 15.94
C LYS A 116 0.26 15.81 16.88
N GLY A 117 1.46 15.74 16.33
CA GLY A 117 2.72 15.72 17.09
C GLY A 117 3.47 17.07 17.03
N PRO A 118 4.71 17.12 17.53
CA PRO A 118 5.58 18.30 17.45
C PRO A 118 5.82 18.82 16.03
N ASN A 119 5.76 17.93 15.02
CA ASN A 119 5.95 18.25 13.60
C ASN A 119 4.64 18.52 12.84
N GLY A 120 3.54 18.80 13.54
CA GLY A 120 2.20 18.93 12.98
C GLY A 120 1.49 17.58 12.86
N TYR A 121 0.52 17.47 11.94
CA TYR A 121 -0.14 16.20 11.67
C TYR A 121 0.77 15.27 10.88
N ARG A 122 0.97 14.03 11.40
CA ARG A 122 1.75 12.96 10.79
C ARG A 122 1.05 11.63 11.06
N TRP A 123 1.46 10.60 10.31
CA TRP A 123 1.10 9.22 10.61
C TRP A 123 2.14 8.65 11.58
N TYR A 124 1.65 8.15 12.68
CA TYR A 124 2.46 7.46 13.68
C TYR A 124 2.13 5.99 13.62
N MET A 125 3.14 5.17 13.38
CA MET A 125 2.99 3.72 13.39
C MET A 125 3.57 3.17 14.68
N MET A 126 2.72 2.56 15.49
CA MET A 126 3.11 1.82 16.69
C MET A 126 3.16 0.34 16.35
N TYR A 127 4.23 -0.33 16.72
CA TYR A 127 4.40 -1.76 16.43
C TYR A 127 5.24 -2.44 17.50
N THR A 128 4.99 -3.73 17.67
CA THR A 128 5.81 -4.59 18.54
C THR A 128 6.96 -5.15 17.73
N ALA A 129 8.16 -5.12 18.32
CA ALA A 129 9.35 -5.79 17.78
C ALA A 129 10.28 -6.21 18.92
N GLY A 130 11.15 -7.19 18.65
CA GLY A 130 12.13 -7.69 19.59
C GLY A 130 13.37 -8.30 18.93
N GLN A 131 14.05 -9.17 19.62
CA GLN A 131 15.29 -9.81 19.21
C GLN A 131 15.02 -11.07 18.38
N ASP A 132 16.01 -11.47 17.58
CA ASP A 132 15.95 -12.72 16.82
C ASP A 132 16.01 -13.95 17.72
N GLY A 133 15.23 -14.97 17.39
CA GLY A 133 15.24 -16.27 18.04
C GLY A 133 14.59 -16.33 19.43
N THR A 134 14.00 -15.24 19.93
CA THR A 134 13.29 -15.18 21.21
C THR A 134 12.08 -14.26 21.15
N LEU A 135 11.11 -14.47 22.05
CA LEU A 135 9.96 -13.58 22.26
C LEU A 135 10.01 -12.84 23.59
N ASP A 136 11.10 -12.98 24.34
CA ASP A 136 11.23 -12.44 25.71
C ASP A 136 11.49 -10.93 25.73
N TYR A 137 11.89 -10.34 24.60
CA TYR A 137 12.29 -8.93 24.49
C TYR A 137 11.36 -8.13 23.58
N GLN A 138 10.10 -8.54 23.45
CA GLN A 138 9.12 -7.80 22.68
C GLN A 138 8.75 -6.49 23.37
N HIS A 139 8.79 -5.38 22.62
CA HIS A 139 8.40 -4.07 23.13
C HIS A 139 7.88 -3.16 22.01
N LEU A 140 7.13 -2.14 22.40
CA LEU A 140 6.53 -1.16 21.51
C LEU A 140 7.56 -0.18 20.98
N ASN A 141 7.52 0.02 19.67
CA ASN A 141 8.34 0.96 18.92
C ASN A 141 7.43 1.91 18.16
N VAL A 142 7.88 3.14 17.95
CA VAL A 142 7.11 4.15 17.23
C VAL A 142 7.91 4.70 16.05
N LEU A 143 7.22 4.81 14.91
CA LEU A 143 7.67 5.49 13.71
C LEU A 143 6.81 6.74 13.48
N GLU A 144 7.39 7.79 12.90
CA GLU A 144 6.69 8.97 12.43
C GLU A 144 6.83 9.04 10.90
N SER A 145 5.72 9.28 10.19
CA SER A 145 5.80 9.54 8.76
C SER A 145 6.47 10.89 8.50
N VAL A 146 7.20 10.94 7.41
CA VAL A 146 7.90 12.13 6.98
C VAL A 146 6.92 13.19 6.47
N GLY A 147 5.84 12.75 5.84
CA GLY A 147 4.74 13.56 5.33
C GLY A 147 3.37 13.10 5.84
N ASP A 148 2.34 13.48 5.12
CA ASP A 148 0.94 13.12 5.42
C ASP A 148 0.45 11.93 4.56
N ASP A 149 1.34 10.99 4.21
CA ASP A 149 1.02 9.76 3.48
C ASP A 149 1.14 8.55 4.42
N PRO A 150 0.07 7.74 4.60
CA PRO A 150 0.14 6.53 5.43
C PRO A 150 1.19 5.51 4.97
N MET A 151 1.53 5.52 3.67
CA MET A 151 2.59 4.65 3.12
C MET A 151 4.01 5.14 3.48
N GLY A 152 4.13 6.20 4.30
CA GLY A 152 5.41 6.77 4.67
C GLY A 152 6.04 7.65 3.57
N PRO A 153 7.36 7.82 3.54
CA PRO A 153 8.36 7.10 4.33
C PRO A 153 8.25 7.38 5.84
N TYR A 154 8.85 6.49 6.63
CA TYR A 154 8.82 6.56 8.08
C TYR A 154 10.21 6.76 8.67
N GLN A 155 10.27 7.46 9.80
CA GLN A 155 11.47 7.62 10.63
C GLN A 155 11.24 6.99 12.00
N TYR A 156 12.24 6.29 12.51
CA TYR A 156 12.21 5.72 13.85
C TYR A 156 12.28 6.83 14.91
N LYS A 157 11.36 6.79 15.89
CA LYS A 157 11.28 7.80 16.98
C LYS A 157 11.78 7.25 18.31
N GLY A 158 11.61 5.98 18.59
CA GLY A 158 12.04 5.35 19.82
C GLY A 158 11.20 4.14 20.21
N ALA A 159 11.69 3.42 21.21
CA ALA A 159 10.92 2.44 21.96
C ALA A 159 10.24 3.14 23.15
N LEU A 160 8.98 2.79 23.44
CA LEU A 160 8.25 3.42 24.55
C LEU A 160 8.75 2.94 25.92
N MET A 161 8.92 1.64 26.06
CA MET A 161 9.28 0.97 27.34
C MET A 161 10.19 -0.22 27.06
N PRO A 162 11.45 0.01 26.63
CA PRO A 162 12.36 -1.07 26.22
C PRO A 162 12.78 -2.00 27.36
N GLU A 163 12.63 -1.57 28.62
CA GLU A 163 13.04 -2.31 29.81
C GLU A 163 12.04 -3.40 30.24
N VAL A 164 10.83 -3.39 29.66
CA VAL A 164 9.78 -4.32 30.01
C VAL A 164 9.13 -4.88 28.76
N TRP A 165 8.69 -6.13 28.84
CA TRP A 165 7.92 -6.77 27.78
C TRP A 165 6.55 -6.09 27.66
N ASN A 166 6.21 -5.60 26.47
CA ASN A 166 4.93 -4.97 26.17
C ASN A 166 4.59 -5.09 24.67
N ILE A 167 3.32 -5.22 24.36
CA ILE A 167 2.80 -5.42 22.99
C ILE A 167 1.47 -4.68 22.78
N ASP A 168 0.98 -4.66 21.56
CA ASP A 168 -0.37 -4.25 21.17
C ASP A 168 -0.69 -2.84 21.66
N GLY A 169 0.02 -1.86 21.12
CA GLY A 169 -0.13 -0.47 21.54
C GLY A 169 -1.10 0.30 20.67
N ASN A 170 -2.11 0.90 21.29
CA ASN A 170 -3.10 1.77 20.67
C ASN A 170 -3.09 3.17 21.28
N TYR A 171 -3.51 4.19 20.54
CA TYR A 171 -3.61 5.56 21.03
C TYR A 171 -5.04 5.94 21.44
N LEU A 172 -5.15 6.70 22.53
CA LEU A 172 -6.37 7.39 22.92
C LEU A 172 -6.14 8.91 22.97
N GLU A 173 -6.83 9.66 22.11
CA GLU A 173 -6.98 11.11 22.29
C GLU A 173 -8.22 11.40 23.14
N TYR A 174 -8.04 12.03 24.31
CA TYR A 174 -9.14 12.36 25.21
C TYR A 174 -8.92 13.71 25.90
N ASN A 175 -9.90 14.62 25.77
CA ASN A 175 -9.86 15.96 26.36
C ASN A 175 -8.56 16.75 26.07
N GLY A 176 -8.02 16.63 24.84
CA GLY A 176 -6.82 17.32 24.40
C GLY A 176 -5.51 16.75 24.92
N LYS A 177 -5.55 15.58 25.54
CA LYS A 177 -4.40 14.78 25.95
C LYS A 177 -4.30 13.52 25.12
N LEU A 178 -3.10 12.98 25.04
CA LEU A 178 -2.80 11.72 24.36
C LEU A 178 -2.41 10.66 25.38
N TYR A 179 -2.88 9.46 25.17
CA TYR A 179 -2.55 8.28 26.00
C TYR A 179 -2.15 7.12 25.08
N VAL A 180 -1.35 6.20 25.61
CA VAL A 180 -1.13 4.88 25.03
C VAL A 180 -1.79 3.83 25.90
N ILE A 181 -2.49 2.88 25.25
CA ILE A 181 -2.98 1.66 25.89
C ILE A 181 -2.19 0.51 25.30
N TYR A 182 -1.76 -0.43 26.12
CA TYR A 182 -0.90 -1.53 25.69
C TYR A 182 -1.08 -2.75 26.59
N SER A 183 -0.54 -3.89 26.15
CA SER A 183 -0.61 -5.16 26.87
C SER A 183 0.72 -5.55 27.48
N GLN A 184 0.70 -6.06 28.72
CA GLN A 184 1.90 -6.46 29.47
C GLN A 184 1.63 -7.68 30.36
N TRP A 185 2.60 -8.59 30.42
CA TRP A 185 2.58 -9.68 31.39
C TRP A 185 2.98 -9.19 32.79
N ARG A 186 2.16 -9.52 33.79
CA ARG A 186 2.51 -9.41 35.23
C ARG A 186 2.32 -10.78 35.88
N GLY A 187 3.43 -11.50 36.05
CA GLY A 187 3.38 -12.90 36.46
C GLY A 187 2.78 -13.81 35.39
N ASP A 188 1.69 -14.50 35.71
CA ASP A 188 0.95 -15.41 34.81
C ASP A 188 -0.25 -14.75 34.08
N THR A 189 -0.40 -13.44 34.25
CA THR A 189 -1.56 -12.69 33.77
C THR A 189 -1.13 -11.57 32.84
N GLN A 190 -1.73 -11.49 31.67
CA GLN A 190 -1.56 -10.38 30.71
C GLN A 190 -2.69 -9.38 30.85
N LEU A 191 -2.34 -8.11 30.91
CA LEU A 191 -3.21 -7.01 31.30
C LEU A 191 -3.19 -5.90 30.26
N ASN A 192 -4.29 -5.17 30.09
CA ASN A 192 -4.31 -3.89 29.40
C ASN A 192 -4.02 -2.74 30.39
N ILE A 193 -3.08 -1.90 30.01
CA ILE A 193 -2.51 -0.82 30.82
C ILE A 193 -2.59 0.48 30.02
N ILE A 194 -2.86 1.61 30.69
CA ILE A 194 -2.84 2.95 30.10
C ILE A 194 -1.75 3.81 30.72
N ALA A 195 -1.15 4.70 29.91
CA ALA A 195 -0.22 5.73 30.36
C ALA A 195 -0.44 7.03 29.57
N GLU A 196 -0.26 8.21 30.23
CA GLU A 196 -0.35 9.51 29.54
C GLU A 196 0.93 9.77 28.72
N MET A 197 0.78 10.34 27.53
CA MET A 197 1.87 10.66 26.63
C MET A 197 2.12 12.17 26.56
N GLU A 198 3.38 12.57 26.40
CA GLU A 198 3.77 13.94 26.09
C GLU A 198 3.60 14.25 24.59
N ASN A 199 3.90 13.27 23.76
CA ASN A 199 3.77 13.29 22.30
C ASN A 199 3.66 11.84 21.79
N PRO A 200 3.40 11.59 20.51
CA PRO A 200 3.10 10.24 20.02
C PRO A 200 4.21 9.17 20.22
N TRP A 201 5.39 9.54 20.65
CA TRP A 201 6.51 8.60 20.89
C TRP A 201 7.19 8.77 22.25
N THR A 202 6.63 9.58 23.15
CA THR A 202 7.24 9.85 24.47
C THR A 202 6.17 9.78 25.54
N LEU A 203 6.37 8.94 26.54
CA LEU A 203 5.55 8.93 27.74
C LEU A 203 5.79 10.21 28.56
N LYS A 204 4.73 10.73 29.16
CA LYS A 204 4.79 11.93 29.97
C LYS A 204 5.56 11.70 31.27
N ASP A 205 5.35 10.55 31.90
CA ASP A 205 5.96 10.13 33.15
C ASP A 205 5.96 8.60 33.27
N GLN A 206 6.17 8.09 34.48
CA GLN A 206 6.21 6.65 34.78
C GLN A 206 4.90 6.16 35.43
N GLU A 207 3.81 6.92 35.32
CA GLU A 207 2.51 6.50 35.84
C GLU A 207 1.81 5.60 34.81
N HIS A 208 1.58 4.34 35.21
CA HIS A 208 0.94 3.32 34.39
C HIS A 208 -0.17 2.65 35.17
N THR A 209 -1.39 2.75 34.68
CA THR A 209 -2.60 2.24 35.33
C THR A 209 -3.15 1.01 34.61
N VAL A 210 -3.44 -0.04 35.36
CA VAL A 210 -4.14 -1.23 34.83
C VAL A 210 -5.60 -0.89 34.61
N LEU A 211 -6.07 -1.01 33.38
CA LEU A 211 -7.47 -0.78 33.00
C LEU A 211 -8.32 -2.04 33.15
N THR A 212 -7.79 -3.18 32.74
CA THR A 212 -8.52 -4.44 32.87
C THR A 212 -7.58 -5.61 33.11
N THR A 213 -8.09 -6.55 33.92
CA THR A 213 -7.54 -7.87 34.22
C THR A 213 -8.51 -8.94 33.76
N PRO A 214 -8.07 -10.11 33.29
CA PRO A 214 -8.95 -11.24 32.97
C PRO A 214 -9.50 -11.86 34.26
N GLU A 215 -10.69 -11.44 34.66
CA GLU A 215 -11.36 -11.83 35.91
C GLU A 215 -12.60 -12.70 35.68
N LEU A 216 -13.21 -12.57 34.48
CA LEU A 216 -14.41 -13.30 34.13
C LEU A 216 -14.07 -14.68 33.55
N ASP A 217 -14.91 -15.66 33.79
CA ASP A 217 -14.70 -17.06 33.34
C ASP A 217 -14.41 -17.17 31.83
N TRP A 218 -15.04 -16.32 31.05
CA TRP A 218 -14.85 -16.28 29.59
C TRP A 218 -13.54 -15.62 29.14
N GLU A 219 -12.82 -14.91 30.02
CA GLU A 219 -11.55 -14.24 29.73
C GLU A 219 -10.32 -15.13 29.93
N ILE A 220 -10.50 -16.33 30.49
CA ILE A 220 -9.36 -17.16 30.98
C ILE A 220 -9.21 -18.51 30.26
N SER A 221 -9.87 -18.71 29.13
CA SER A 221 -9.69 -19.93 28.35
C SER A 221 -8.23 -20.06 27.89
N GLY A 222 -7.56 -21.16 28.27
CA GLY A 222 -6.17 -21.45 27.99
C GLY A 222 -5.18 -20.71 28.86
N ARG A 223 -5.27 -19.39 28.98
CA ARG A 223 -4.44 -18.51 29.85
C ARG A 223 -5.24 -17.28 30.23
N LYS A 224 -4.76 -16.61 31.30
CA LYS A 224 -5.33 -15.33 31.76
C LYS A 224 -4.77 -14.19 30.90
N VAL A 225 -5.48 -13.80 29.87
CA VAL A 225 -5.03 -12.83 28.87
C VAL A 225 -6.11 -11.80 28.59
N THR A 226 -5.74 -10.52 28.65
CA THR A 226 -6.37 -9.42 27.94
C THR A 226 -5.33 -8.68 27.12
N GLU A 227 -5.58 -8.50 25.81
CA GLU A 227 -4.66 -7.87 24.87
C GLU A 227 -5.39 -7.17 23.73
N GLY A 228 -4.69 -6.59 22.74
CA GLY A 228 -5.28 -6.00 21.53
C GLY A 228 -6.39 -5.00 21.87
N ALA A 229 -6.04 -3.99 22.68
CA ALA A 229 -7.00 -2.99 23.14
C ALA A 229 -7.20 -1.93 22.04
N GLU A 230 -8.46 -1.73 21.60
CA GLU A 230 -8.82 -0.81 20.51
C GLU A 230 -9.84 0.22 20.96
N ILE A 231 -9.55 1.50 20.68
CA ILE A 231 -10.42 2.60 21.05
C ILE A 231 -11.48 2.85 19.99
N LEU A 232 -12.72 3.02 20.44
CA LEU A 232 -13.87 3.39 19.62
C LEU A 232 -14.60 4.58 20.25
N GLN A 233 -14.67 5.70 19.55
CA GLN A 233 -15.35 6.91 20.00
C GLN A 233 -16.58 7.20 19.14
N HIS A 234 -17.72 7.41 19.79
CA HIS A 234 -18.97 7.70 19.10
C HIS A 234 -19.87 8.60 19.95
N ASN A 235 -20.37 9.68 19.35
CA ASN A 235 -21.31 10.63 19.99
C ASN A 235 -20.87 11.10 21.40
N GLY A 236 -19.56 11.35 21.58
CA GLY A 236 -18.98 11.82 22.85
C GLY A 236 -18.78 10.73 23.89
N ARG A 237 -19.09 9.47 23.59
CA ARG A 237 -18.75 8.30 24.41
C ARG A 237 -17.43 7.69 23.93
N THR A 238 -16.70 7.10 24.85
CA THR A 238 -15.42 6.41 24.57
C THR A 238 -15.52 4.97 25.04
N PHE A 239 -15.27 4.06 24.14
CA PHE A 239 -15.24 2.62 24.39
C PHE A 239 -13.83 2.10 24.11
N MET A 240 -13.49 0.97 24.72
CA MET A 240 -12.31 0.20 24.45
C MET A 240 -12.71 -1.27 24.27
N THR A 241 -12.56 -1.82 23.09
CA THR A 241 -12.58 -3.28 22.95
C THR A 241 -11.22 -3.85 23.36
N TYR A 242 -11.21 -5.08 23.79
CA TYR A 242 -10.00 -5.84 24.08
C TYR A 242 -10.24 -7.31 23.76
N SER A 243 -9.18 -8.01 23.40
CA SER A 243 -9.26 -9.45 23.19
C SER A 243 -8.97 -10.19 24.47
N ALA A 244 -9.72 -11.24 24.76
CA ALA A 244 -9.58 -12.03 25.96
C ALA A 244 -9.54 -13.51 25.67
N SER A 245 -9.01 -14.27 26.64
CA SER A 245 -8.57 -15.67 26.51
C SER A 245 -7.28 -15.79 25.68
N PHE A 246 -6.68 -16.95 25.64
CA PHE A 246 -5.42 -17.13 24.91
C PHE A 246 -5.68 -17.37 23.43
N CYS A 247 -5.01 -16.62 22.56
CA CYS A 247 -5.17 -16.69 21.11
C CYS A 247 -4.96 -18.10 20.52
N ASN A 248 -4.31 -19.02 21.27
CA ASN A 248 -4.16 -20.41 20.87
C ASN A 248 -5.37 -21.29 21.18
N THR A 249 -6.49 -20.70 21.54
CA THR A 249 -7.77 -21.40 21.76
C THR A 249 -8.82 -20.89 20.76
N PRO A 250 -9.83 -21.70 20.43
CA PRO A 250 -10.95 -21.23 19.61
C PRO A 250 -11.84 -20.21 20.33
N ASP A 251 -11.59 -19.98 21.62
CA ASP A 251 -12.40 -19.13 22.51
C ASP A 251 -11.85 -17.70 22.70
N TYR A 252 -10.81 -17.32 21.96
CA TYR A 252 -10.39 -15.91 21.84
C TYR A 252 -11.56 -15.06 21.34
N LYS A 253 -11.82 -13.91 21.97
CA LYS A 253 -13.02 -13.11 21.73
C LYS A 253 -12.86 -11.68 22.24
N LEU A 254 -13.80 -10.78 21.88
CA LEU A 254 -13.78 -9.40 22.30
C LEU A 254 -14.62 -9.15 23.57
N GLY A 255 -14.00 -8.42 24.51
CA GLY A 255 -14.68 -7.74 25.60
C GLY A 255 -14.82 -6.25 25.31
N LEU A 256 -15.52 -5.53 26.20
CA LEU A 256 -15.77 -4.10 26.08
C LEU A 256 -15.66 -3.40 27.42
N LEU A 257 -14.93 -2.27 27.44
CA LEU A 257 -14.99 -1.28 28.50
C LEU A 257 -15.61 0.00 27.94
N GLU A 258 -16.37 0.71 28.78
CA GLU A 258 -16.83 2.07 28.51
C GLU A 258 -16.25 3.04 29.52
N LEU A 259 -15.70 4.16 29.06
CA LEU A 259 -15.29 5.27 29.92
C LEU A 259 -16.53 6.04 30.38
N THR A 260 -17.03 5.74 31.57
CA THR A 260 -18.22 6.35 32.19
C THR A 260 -17.88 7.53 33.08
N GLY A 261 -16.59 7.72 33.41
CA GLY A 261 -16.07 8.90 34.11
C GLY A 261 -15.38 9.89 33.16
N ASN A 262 -14.57 10.77 33.72
CA ASN A 262 -13.91 11.85 32.98
C ASN A 262 -12.37 11.79 32.99
N ASP A 263 -11.79 10.75 33.58
CA ASP A 263 -10.34 10.53 33.66
C ASP A 263 -10.01 9.11 33.20
N PRO A 264 -9.42 8.93 32.02
CA PRO A 264 -9.10 7.61 31.50
C PRO A 264 -7.98 6.90 32.28
N MET A 265 -7.19 7.64 33.10
CA MET A 265 -6.20 7.06 33.98
C MET A 265 -6.78 6.46 35.26
N ASN A 266 -8.04 6.74 35.58
CA ASN A 266 -8.71 6.17 36.74
C ASN A 266 -9.48 4.90 36.35
N PRO A 267 -9.07 3.69 36.80
CA PRO A 267 -9.75 2.44 36.43
C PRO A 267 -11.22 2.38 36.89
N ASP A 268 -11.57 3.08 37.97
CA ASP A 268 -12.95 3.15 38.46
C ASP A 268 -13.87 3.96 37.53
N HIS A 269 -13.31 4.67 36.56
CA HIS A 269 -14.05 5.39 35.53
C HIS A 269 -14.37 4.52 34.31
N TRP A 270 -13.90 3.29 34.27
CA TRP A 270 -14.19 2.36 33.21
C TRP A 270 -15.16 1.28 33.69
N THR A 271 -16.20 1.04 32.93
CA THR A 271 -17.19 0.00 33.21
C THR A 271 -17.00 -1.15 32.24
N LYS A 272 -16.68 -2.34 32.77
CA LYS A 272 -16.48 -3.56 31.98
C LYS A 272 -17.84 -4.24 31.70
N SER A 273 -18.06 -4.66 30.47
CA SER A 273 -19.18 -5.55 30.11
C SER A 273 -19.00 -6.92 30.79
N PRO A 274 -20.04 -7.46 31.44
CA PRO A 274 -19.97 -8.77 32.07
C PRO A 274 -19.91 -9.93 31.06
N GLU A 275 -20.36 -9.70 29.83
CA GLU A 275 -20.38 -10.69 28.75
C GLU A 275 -19.50 -10.22 27.59
N PRO A 276 -18.94 -11.15 26.79
CA PRO A 276 -18.21 -10.81 25.59
C PRO A 276 -19.14 -10.16 24.56
N VAL A 277 -18.61 -9.21 23.79
CA VAL A 277 -19.38 -8.47 22.78
C VAL A 277 -19.23 -9.02 21.36
N PHE A 278 -18.24 -9.90 21.14
CA PHE A 278 -18.01 -10.57 19.86
C PHE A 278 -17.29 -11.88 20.09
N SER A 279 -17.88 -13.00 19.69
CA SER A 279 -17.40 -14.33 20.01
C SER A 279 -17.48 -15.28 18.82
N ARG A 280 -16.86 -16.46 18.93
CA ARG A 280 -16.87 -17.49 17.90
C ARG A 280 -18.29 -17.96 17.54
N THR A 281 -18.41 -18.45 16.32
CA THR A 281 -19.58 -19.19 15.82
C THR A 281 -19.21 -20.67 15.59
N GLU A 282 -20.06 -21.40 14.88
CA GLU A 282 -19.74 -22.78 14.42
C GLU A 282 -18.74 -22.79 13.25
N THR A 283 -18.48 -21.64 12.60
CA THR A 283 -17.67 -21.54 11.37
C THR A 283 -16.52 -20.56 11.47
N VAL A 284 -16.47 -19.72 12.52
CA VAL A 284 -15.39 -18.77 12.77
C VAL A 284 -14.93 -18.91 14.21
N PHE A 285 -13.65 -19.17 14.41
CA PHE A 285 -13.07 -19.49 15.71
C PHE A 285 -12.02 -18.44 16.11
N GLY A 286 -11.96 -18.11 17.39
CA GLY A 286 -11.01 -17.15 17.93
C GLY A 286 -11.09 -15.78 17.25
N PRO A 287 -12.28 -15.16 17.04
CA PRO A 287 -12.37 -13.85 16.45
C PRO A 287 -11.91 -12.78 17.45
N GLY A 288 -10.98 -11.93 17.05
CA GLY A 288 -10.47 -10.88 17.93
C GLY A 288 -9.38 -10.04 17.30
N HIS A 289 -8.67 -9.30 18.13
CA HIS A 289 -7.64 -8.33 17.80
C HIS A 289 -8.10 -7.49 16.61
N ASN A 290 -9.08 -6.66 16.86
CA ASN A 290 -9.82 -5.92 15.84
C ASN A 290 -9.22 -4.53 15.63
N GLY A 291 -9.63 -3.88 14.56
CA GLY A 291 -9.55 -2.44 14.34
C GLY A 291 -10.91 -1.91 13.90
N PHE A 292 -11.06 -0.61 13.86
CA PHE A 292 -12.28 0.07 13.41
C PHE A 292 -11.98 1.00 12.25
N PHE A 293 -12.91 1.12 11.32
CA PHE A 293 -12.85 2.14 10.30
C PHE A 293 -14.27 2.62 9.93
N THR A 294 -14.35 3.82 9.39
CA THR A 294 -15.60 4.40 8.90
C THR A 294 -15.66 4.27 7.38
N SER A 295 -16.84 4.00 6.83
CA SER A 295 -17.06 3.91 5.39
C SER A 295 -16.65 5.19 4.66
N PRO A 296 -16.33 5.13 3.35
CA PRO A 296 -15.90 6.28 2.55
C PRO A 296 -16.80 7.52 2.61
N ASP A 297 -18.10 7.34 2.79
CA ASP A 297 -19.07 8.43 2.92
C ASP A 297 -19.39 8.82 4.38
N GLY A 298 -18.74 8.18 5.34
CA GLY A 298 -18.91 8.44 6.78
C GLY A 298 -20.22 7.95 7.37
N SER A 299 -21.02 7.16 6.66
CA SER A 299 -22.35 6.74 7.10
C SER A 299 -22.40 5.41 7.83
N GLU A 300 -21.31 4.63 7.80
CA GLU A 300 -21.24 3.29 8.37
C GLU A 300 -19.96 3.10 9.17
N ASP A 301 -20.09 2.39 10.29
CA ASP A 301 -18.97 1.94 11.11
C ASP A 301 -18.68 0.46 10.87
N TRP A 302 -17.42 0.12 10.74
CA TRP A 302 -16.95 -1.19 10.35
C TRP A 302 -15.93 -1.74 11.34
N LEU A 303 -16.01 -3.06 11.56
CA LEU A 303 -15.06 -3.86 12.32
C LEU A 303 -14.18 -4.65 11.35
N VAL A 304 -12.87 -4.50 11.46
CA VAL A 304 -11.87 -5.40 10.86
C VAL A 304 -11.28 -6.26 11.98
N TYR A 305 -11.10 -7.55 11.75
CA TYR A 305 -10.65 -8.49 12.78
C TYR A 305 -10.01 -9.72 12.15
N HIS A 306 -9.27 -10.47 12.94
CA HIS A 306 -8.85 -11.79 12.50
C HIS A 306 -9.76 -12.90 13.06
N GLY A 307 -9.76 -14.05 12.40
CA GLY A 307 -10.41 -15.26 12.85
C GLY A 307 -9.87 -16.50 12.14
N ASN A 308 -10.08 -17.65 12.72
CA ASN A 308 -9.69 -18.95 12.17
C ASN A 308 -10.89 -19.70 11.57
N ASP A 309 -10.62 -20.54 10.57
CA ASP A 309 -11.62 -21.40 9.91
C ASP A 309 -11.69 -22.81 10.54
N SER A 310 -10.90 -23.08 11.57
CA SER A 310 -10.84 -24.36 12.28
C SER A 310 -10.61 -24.16 13.77
N VAL A 311 -11.21 -25.04 14.58
CA VAL A 311 -10.99 -25.09 16.04
C VAL A 311 -9.55 -25.47 16.41
N GLU A 312 -8.82 -26.08 15.49
CA GLU A 312 -7.44 -26.53 15.70
C GLU A 312 -6.40 -25.44 15.39
N HIS A 313 -6.82 -24.36 14.77
CA HIS A 313 -5.98 -23.22 14.51
C HIS A 313 -5.90 -22.32 15.74
N GLY A 314 -4.73 -21.71 15.97
CA GLY A 314 -4.48 -20.85 17.11
C GLY A 314 -3.80 -19.54 16.71
N CYS A 315 -2.79 -19.10 17.47
CA CYS A 315 -2.05 -17.84 17.27
C CYS A 315 -1.16 -17.82 16.01
N SER A 316 -1.34 -18.71 15.07
CA SER A 316 -0.46 -18.88 13.91
C SER A 316 -0.82 -17.95 12.74
N ALA A 317 -0.08 -18.07 11.65
CA ALA A 317 -0.33 -17.42 10.38
C ALA A 317 -1.62 -17.88 9.66
N THR A 318 -2.36 -18.83 10.24
CA THR A 318 -3.68 -19.26 9.73
C THR A 318 -4.81 -18.30 10.09
N ARG A 319 -4.57 -17.34 10.99
CA ARG A 319 -5.54 -16.28 11.29
C ARG A 319 -5.80 -15.46 10.03
N SER A 320 -7.04 -15.42 9.57
CA SER A 320 -7.45 -14.78 8.33
C SER A 320 -8.10 -13.43 8.58
N LEU A 321 -7.88 -12.49 7.65
CA LEU A 321 -8.49 -11.16 7.70
C LEU A 321 -9.98 -11.23 7.39
N ARG A 322 -10.79 -10.53 8.17
CA ARG A 322 -12.24 -10.41 8.02
C ARG A 322 -12.70 -8.99 8.30
N ALA A 323 -13.81 -8.62 7.70
CA ALA A 323 -14.45 -7.32 7.94
C ALA A 323 -15.97 -7.46 7.93
N GLN A 324 -16.63 -6.65 8.75
CA GLN A 324 -18.08 -6.53 8.75
C GLN A 324 -18.53 -5.18 9.29
N LYS A 325 -19.68 -4.73 8.83
CA LYS A 325 -20.37 -3.57 9.37
C LYS A 325 -20.96 -3.89 10.74
N PHE A 326 -20.96 -2.91 11.64
CA PHE A 326 -21.69 -2.97 12.89
C PHE A 326 -22.63 -1.76 13.06
N THR A 327 -23.47 -1.79 14.06
CA THR A 327 -24.47 -0.75 14.34
C THR A 327 -24.39 -0.30 15.79
N TRP A 328 -25.17 0.70 16.13
CA TRP A 328 -25.29 1.22 17.49
C TRP A 328 -26.69 0.95 18.03
N SER A 329 -26.80 0.62 19.32
CA SER A 329 -28.09 0.51 20.01
C SER A 329 -28.75 1.88 20.15
N GLU A 330 -30.02 1.92 20.54
CA GLU A 330 -30.72 3.17 20.87
C GLU A 330 -30.05 3.91 22.03
N SER A 331 -29.42 3.20 22.95
CA SER A 331 -28.64 3.75 24.07
C SER A 331 -27.19 4.12 23.69
N GLY A 332 -26.76 3.83 22.45
CA GLY A 332 -25.45 4.21 21.91
C GLY A 332 -24.30 3.25 22.25
N GLU A 333 -24.58 1.99 22.58
CA GLU A 333 -23.56 0.94 22.68
C GLU A 333 -23.30 0.30 21.31
N PRO A 334 -22.04 -0.10 21.01
CA PRO A 334 -21.73 -0.79 19.76
C PRO A 334 -22.36 -2.20 19.72
N GLN A 335 -22.93 -2.55 18.58
CA GLN A 335 -23.58 -3.84 18.31
C GLN A 335 -22.83 -4.55 17.19
N PHE A 336 -21.78 -5.30 17.53
CA PHE A 336 -20.89 -5.94 16.56
C PHE A 336 -21.54 -7.14 15.84
N GLY A 337 -22.59 -7.73 16.42
CA GLY A 337 -23.23 -8.92 15.89
C GLY A 337 -22.40 -10.19 16.10
N GLU A 338 -22.52 -11.12 15.17
CA GLU A 338 -21.72 -12.35 15.13
C GLU A 338 -20.77 -12.34 13.92
N PRO A 339 -19.62 -13.03 13.98
CA PRO A 339 -18.76 -13.22 12.83
C PRO A 339 -19.52 -13.78 11.62
N ILE A 340 -19.41 -13.11 10.48
CA ILE A 340 -20.06 -13.52 9.24
C ILE A 340 -19.48 -14.86 8.78
N THR A 341 -20.37 -15.84 8.51
CA THR A 341 -20.00 -17.15 7.99
C THR A 341 -19.16 -17.04 6.72
N PRO A 342 -18.07 -17.80 6.59
CA PRO A 342 -17.24 -17.80 5.39
C PRO A 342 -18.03 -18.03 4.11
N GLY A 343 -17.70 -17.27 3.06
CA GLY A 343 -18.33 -17.38 1.74
C GLY A 343 -19.69 -16.69 1.60
N VAL A 344 -20.23 -16.09 2.67
CA VAL A 344 -21.42 -15.23 2.57
C VAL A 344 -21.01 -13.91 1.93
N GLU A 345 -21.76 -13.48 0.91
CA GLU A 345 -21.54 -12.19 0.24
C GLU A 345 -21.82 -11.02 1.18
N VAL A 346 -20.89 -10.09 1.24
CA VAL A 346 -20.96 -8.85 2.02
C VAL A 346 -20.94 -7.67 1.06
N ALA A 347 -21.87 -6.76 1.24
CA ALA A 347 -21.89 -5.52 0.46
C ALA A 347 -20.66 -4.65 0.81
N PRO A 348 -20.11 -3.89 -0.15
CA PRO A 348 -19.01 -2.98 0.12
C PRO A 348 -19.42 -1.87 1.11
N PRO A 349 -18.46 -1.25 1.80
CA PRO A 349 -18.72 -0.07 2.61
C PRO A 349 -19.40 1.04 1.81
N SER A 350 -20.33 1.75 2.46
CA SER A 350 -21.10 2.83 1.82
C SER A 350 -20.17 3.93 1.27
N GLY A 351 -20.46 4.43 0.07
CA GLY A 351 -19.63 5.42 -0.61
C GLY A 351 -18.42 4.85 -1.37
N GLU A 352 -18.10 3.56 -1.23
CA GLU A 352 -16.96 2.94 -1.92
C GLU A 352 -17.09 3.02 -3.46
N ASN A 353 -18.31 2.91 -3.96
CA ASN A 353 -18.64 3.02 -5.39
C ASN A 353 -19.19 4.41 -5.77
N GLY A 354 -19.10 5.36 -4.89
CA GLY A 354 -19.55 6.74 -5.10
C GLY A 354 -18.44 7.66 -5.60
N PRO A 355 -18.75 8.93 -5.85
CA PRO A 355 -17.71 9.91 -6.11
C PRO A 355 -16.82 10.07 -4.88
N LEU A 356 -15.51 9.96 -5.05
CA LEU A 356 -14.56 10.26 -3.99
C LEU A 356 -14.71 11.74 -3.61
N VAL A 357 -14.94 12.00 -2.34
CA VAL A 357 -15.09 13.36 -1.79
C VAL A 357 -13.74 13.98 -1.48
N THR A 358 -12.70 13.16 -1.35
CA THR A 358 -11.36 13.57 -0.95
C THR A 358 -10.45 13.83 -2.14
N ARG A 359 -9.59 14.83 -1.99
CA ARG A 359 -8.55 15.18 -2.97
C ARG A 359 -7.48 14.08 -2.99
N VAL A 360 -7.27 13.44 -4.14
CA VAL A 360 -6.21 12.44 -4.31
C VAL A 360 -4.86 13.12 -4.14
N GLN A 361 -4.09 12.65 -3.16
CA GLN A 361 -2.73 13.13 -2.88
C GLN A 361 -1.70 12.16 -3.45
N GLY A 362 -0.52 12.67 -3.74
CA GLY A 362 0.59 11.88 -4.26
C GLY A 362 1.45 12.67 -5.23
N GLN A 363 2.51 12.03 -5.70
CA GLN A 363 3.42 12.63 -6.66
C GLN A 363 2.67 13.08 -7.93
N ARG A 364 2.90 14.32 -8.32
CA ARG A 364 2.29 14.94 -9.50
C ARG A 364 3.11 14.69 -10.74
N TYR A 365 2.43 14.48 -11.84
CA TYR A 365 3.02 14.27 -13.16
C TYR A 365 2.36 15.16 -14.21
N GLN A 366 3.13 15.55 -15.19
CA GLN A 366 2.65 16.04 -16.47
C GLN A 366 2.79 14.93 -17.51
N LEU A 367 1.77 14.76 -18.33
CA LEU A 367 1.83 13.89 -19.50
C LEU A 367 1.97 14.79 -20.72
N VAL A 368 3.17 14.83 -21.29
CA VAL A 368 3.52 15.72 -22.39
C VAL A 368 3.49 14.93 -23.70
N ASN A 369 2.68 15.34 -24.65
CA ASN A 369 2.60 14.66 -25.95
C ASN A 369 3.91 14.83 -26.74
N ALA A 370 4.45 13.74 -27.25
CA ALA A 370 5.76 13.74 -27.92
C ALA A 370 5.80 14.53 -29.23
N THR A 371 4.64 14.77 -29.86
CA THR A 371 4.56 15.49 -31.14
C THR A 371 4.33 17.00 -30.95
N SER A 372 3.43 17.35 -30.03
CA SER A 372 3.00 18.73 -29.84
C SER A 372 3.75 19.45 -28.72
N GLU A 373 4.45 18.72 -27.85
CA GLU A 373 5.09 19.23 -26.63
C GLU A 373 4.10 19.91 -25.66
N LEU A 374 2.79 19.62 -25.83
CA LEU A 374 1.72 20.12 -24.98
C LEU A 374 1.31 19.06 -23.95
N CYS A 375 0.85 19.53 -22.79
CA CYS A 375 0.38 18.67 -21.69
C CYS A 375 -1.06 18.19 -21.90
N LEU A 376 -1.34 16.96 -21.50
CA LEU A 376 -2.70 16.50 -21.22
C LEU A 376 -3.31 17.39 -20.15
N ASP A 377 -4.47 17.97 -20.44
CA ASP A 377 -5.18 18.92 -19.60
C ASP A 377 -6.70 18.71 -19.75
N ILE A 378 -7.49 19.39 -18.95
CA ILE A 378 -8.95 19.45 -19.09
C ILE A 378 -9.34 20.82 -19.70
N SER A 379 -10.41 20.81 -20.46
CA SER A 379 -10.95 22.05 -21.06
C SER A 379 -11.08 23.16 -20.01
N PRO A 380 -10.65 24.40 -20.32
CA PRO A 380 -10.80 25.53 -19.42
C PRO A 380 -12.25 26.02 -19.30
N ASP A 381 -13.13 25.54 -20.18
CA ASP A 381 -14.56 25.82 -20.11
C ASP A 381 -15.18 24.98 -18.97
N PRO A 382 -15.74 25.59 -17.91
CA PRO A 382 -16.29 24.85 -16.78
C PRO A 382 -17.48 23.96 -17.14
N GLU A 383 -18.14 24.21 -18.27
CA GLU A 383 -19.24 23.38 -18.78
C GLU A 383 -18.74 22.23 -19.68
N ASP A 384 -17.43 22.18 -19.96
CA ASP A 384 -16.82 21.19 -20.84
C ASP A 384 -15.68 20.44 -20.14
N ASN A 385 -15.94 19.25 -19.68
CA ASN A 385 -14.98 18.39 -18.97
C ASN A 385 -14.10 17.52 -19.88
N ARG A 386 -14.03 17.80 -21.18
CA ARG A 386 -13.23 16.99 -22.12
C ARG A 386 -11.72 17.14 -21.87
N ALA A 387 -11.00 16.07 -22.14
CA ALA A 387 -9.55 16.10 -22.20
C ALA A 387 -9.06 16.84 -23.46
N VAL A 388 -8.09 17.70 -23.27
CA VAL A 388 -7.45 18.51 -24.32
C VAL A 388 -5.94 18.54 -24.13
N GLN A 389 -5.21 18.98 -25.12
CA GLN A 389 -3.79 19.34 -24.91
C GLN A 389 -3.63 20.86 -24.79
N ARG A 390 -2.77 21.30 -23.85
CA ARG A 390 -2.50 22.71 -23.56
C ARG A 390 -1.04 22.95 -23.20
N GLN A 391 -0.63 24.21 -23.12
CA GLN A 391 0.67 24.56 -22.56
C GLN A 391 0.82 23.98 -21.16
N CYS A 392 1.98 23.42 -20.86
CA CYS A 392 2.30 22.80 -19.57
C CYS A 392 2.43 23.88 -18.45
N ALA A 393 1.32 24.50 -18.08
CA ALA A 393 1.25 25.55 -17.07
C ALA A 393 0.02 25.34 -16.17
N GLY A 394 0.14 25.73 -14.90
CA GLY A 394 -0.95 25.61 -13.93
C GLY A 394 -1.15 24.18 -13.41
N THR A 395 -2.21 23.98 -12.64
CA THR A 395 -2.53 22.75 -11.92
C THR A 395 -3.41 21.78 -12.71
N ASN A 396 -4.21 22.28 -13.66
CA ASN A 396 -5.12 21.45 -14.47
C ASN A 396 -4.40 20.46 -15.40
N GLY A 397 -3.15 20.74 -15.78
CA GLY A 397 -2.30 19.81 -16.54
C GLY A 397 -1.45 18.89 -15.65
N GLN A 398 -1.72 18.83 -14.35
CA GLN A 398 -1.03 17.96 -13.40
C GLN A 398 -1.92 16.83 -12.94
N TRP A 399 -1.37 15.63 -12.93
CA TRP A 399 -2.07 14.40 -12.65
C TRP A 399 -1.36 13.61 -11.55
N VAL A 400 -2.12 13.06 -10.62
CA VAL A 400 -1.64 12.03 -9.70
C VAL A 400 -1.88 10.68 -10.35
N LEU A 401 -0.83 9.86 -10.41
CA LEU A 401 -0.91 8.48 -10.89
C LEU A 401 -1.13 7.58 -9.69
N ASP A 402 -2.34 7.06 -9.58
CA ASP A 402 -2.70 6.12 -8.53
C ASP A 402 -2.84 4.72 -9.14
N SER A 403 -2.10 3.76 -8.58
CA SER A 403 -2.01 2.41 -9.14
C SER A 403 -3.11 1.50 -8.64
N THR A 404 -3.62 0.68 -9.54
CA THR A 404 -4.44 -0.47 -9.17
C THR A 404 -3.56 -1.66 -8.81
N THR A 405 -4.14 -2.68 -8.22
CA THR A 405 -3.42 -3.88 -7.75
C THR A 405 -2.96 -4.81 -8.87
N ASP A 406 -3.47 -4.62 -10.09
CA ASP A 406 -3.26 -5.50 -11.25
C ASP A 406 -2.54 -4.79 -12.41
N GLY A 407 -1.79 -3.75 -12.09
CA GLY A 407 -0.86 -3.08 -13.03
C GLY A 407 -1.50 -2.07 -13.97
N PHE A 408 -2.67 -1.57 -13.62
CA PHE A 408 -3.26 -0.39 -14.23
C PHE A 408 -3.07 0.83 -13.34
N ILE A 409 -3.29 2.01 -13.87
CA ILE A 409 -3.28 3.26 -13.14
C ILE A 409 -4.60 4.01 -13.33
N ARG A 410 -4.90 4.87 -12.38
CA ARG A 410 -5.89 5.92 -12.47
C ARG A 410 -5.16 7.25 -12.54
N LEU A 411 -5.67 8.17 -13.34
CA LEU A 411 -5.12 9.51 -13.49
C LEU A 411 -6.11 10.48 -12.84
N ALA A 412 -5.78 10.95 -11.63
CA ALA A 412 -6.57 11.94 -10.91
C ALA A 412 -6.05 13.34 -11.22
N ASN A 413 -6.91 14.24 -11.66
CA ASN A 413 -6.54 15.64 -11.91
C ASN A 413 -6.24 16.36 -10.59
N ARG A 414 -5.15 17.10 -10.56
CA ARG A 414 -4.68 17.81 -9.36
C ARG A 414 -5.62 18.92 -8.88
N GLU A 415 -6.34 19.56 -9.80
CA GLU A 415 -7.19 20.71 -9.47
C GLU A 415 -8.53 20.28 -8.84
N ASP A 416 -9.22 19.32 -9.46
CA ASP A 416 -10.58 18.96 -9.09
C ASP A 416 -10.73 17.51 -8.56
N SER A 417 -9.63 16.77 -8.48
CA SER A 417 -9.56 15.38 -8.04
C SER A 417 -10.47 14.42 -8.81
N LYS A 418 -10.90 14.80 -10.01
CA LYS A 418 -11.63 13.91 -10.92
C LYS A 418 -10.66 13.08 -11.75
N PHE A 419 -11.17 12.00 -12.29
CA PHE A 419 -10.38 10.98 -12.98
C PHE A 419 -10.54 11.04 -14.50
N LEU A 420 -9.46 10.77 -15.21
CA LEU A 420 -9.46 10.65 -16.66
C LEU A 420 -10.28 9.40 -17.07
N GLU A 421 -11.32 9.60 -17.87
CA GLU A 421 -12.31 8.59 -18.23
C GLU A 421 -12.58 8.59 -19.73
N VAL A 422 -12.78 7.40 -20.30
CA VAL A 422 -13.45 7.30 -21.60
C VAL A 422 -14.96 7.45 -21.38
N ALA A 423 -15.53 8.51 -21.93
CA ALA A 423 -16.93 8.86 -21.73
C ALA A 423 -17.88 7.70 -22.07
N ALA A 424 -18.83 7.44 -21.16
CA ALA A 424 -19.82 6.37 -21.30
C ALA A 424 -19.22 4.98 -21.58
N CYS A 425 -17.96 4.72 -21.19
CA CYS A 425 -17.24 3.48 -21.48
C CYS A 425 -17.29 3.10 -22.97
N ALA A 426 -17.24 4.07 -23.86
CA ALA A 426 -17.32 3.83 -25.31
C ALA A 426 -16.11 3.03 -25.80
N THR A 427 -16.34 2.11 -26.76
CA THR A 427 -15.27 1.30 -27.38
C THR A 427 -14.90 1.76 -28.79
N ALA A 428 -15.61 2.76 -29.32
CA ALA A 428 -15.37 3.28 -30.65
C ALA A 428 -14.08 4.09 -30.76
N ASP A 429 -13.46 4.12 -31.94
CA ASP A 429 -12.37 5.07 -32.22
C ASP A 429 -12.89 6.50 -32.15
N ASN A 430 -12.03 7.41 -31.72
CA ASN A 430 -12.33 8.81 -31.48
C ASN A 430 -13.38 9.06 -30.39
N ALA A 431 -13.63 8.08 -29.52
CA ALA A 431 -14.48 8.31 -28.38
C ALA A 431 -13.86 9.35 -27.45
N ARG A 432 -14.72 10.21 -26.91
CA ARG A 432 -14.36 11.30 -26.00
C ARG A 432 -13.66 10.76 -24.76
N VAL A 433 -12.57 11.42 -24.39
CA VAL A 433 -11.95 11.30 -23.09
C VAL A 433 -12.25 12.56 -22.29
N GLN A 434 -12.53 12.41 -21.02
CA GLN A 434 -13.02 13.49 -20.15
C GLN A 434 -12.54 13.32 -18.70
N SER A 435 -12.74 14.37 -17.89
CA SER A 435 -12.63 14.31 -16.43
C SER A 435 -13.99 13.94 -15.83
N ALA A 436 -14.04 12.96 -14.95
CA ALA A 436 -15.26 12.50 -14.29
C ALA A 436 -14.99 12.09 -12.82
N ALA A 437 -16.02 12.17 -11.98
CA ALA A 437 -15.96 11.63 -10.64
C ALA A 437 -15.58 10.15 -10.67
N TRP A 438 -14.90 9.69 -9.62
CA TRP A 438 -14.54 8.28 -9.50
C TRP A 438 -15.79 7.37 -9.45
N ARG A 439 -15.79 6.32 -10.23
CA ARG A 439 -16.90 5.36 -10.36
C ARG A 439 -16.45 3.91 -10.26
N ASN A 440 -15.18 3.69 -9.93
CA ASN A 440 -14.57 2.36 -9.81
C ASN A 440 -14.85 1.46 -11.04
N ASN A 441 -14.63 1.96 -12.24
CA ASN A 441 -14.84 1.20 -13.47
C ASN A 441 -13.59 1.17 -14.36
N TYR A 442 -13.53 0.22 -15.29
CA TYR A 442 -12.39 0.03 -16.19
C TYR A 442 -12.20 1.17 -17.20
N CYS A 443 -13.22 2.00 -17.42
CA CYS A 443 -13.14 3.15 -18.32
C CYS A 443 -12.28 4.27 -17.75
N GLN A 444 -12.03 4.26 -16.42
CA GLN A 444 -11.20 5.19 -15.68
C GLN A 444 -9.79 4.63 -15.38
N GLN A 445 -9.46 3.46 -15.93
CA GLN A 445 -8.20 2.78 -15.67
C GLN A 445 -7.38 2.63 -16.96
N TRP A 446 -6.07 2.79 -16.83
CA TRP A 446 -5.16 2.89 -17.95
C TRP A 446 -3.93 2.01 -17.77
N LYS A 447 -3.53 1.29 -18.78
CA LYS A 447 -2.26 0.57 -18.83
C LYS A 447 -1.18 1.51 -19.36
N VAL A 448 -0.13 1.71 -18.60
CA VAL A 448 1.07 2.41 -19.07
C VAL A 448 2.05 1.39 -19.58
N ALA A 449 2.52 1.58 -20.81
CA ALA A 449 3.53 0.74 -21.43
C ALA A 449 4.65 1.59 -22.01
N ALA A 450 5.83 0.99 -22.16
CA ALA A 450 6.96 1.63 -22.83
C ALA A 450 6.60 1.94 -24.28
N GLY A 451 6.78 3.18 -24.68
CA GLY A 451 6.61 3.69 -26.03
C GLY A 451 7.93 3.88 -26.76
N ILE A 452 7.94 4.78 -27.73
CA ILE A 452 9.09 5.10 -28.58
C ILE A 452 9.97 6.15 -27.90
N ASP A 453 11.28 6.02 -27.99
CA ASP A 453 12.29 7.00 -27.55
C ASP A 453 12.09 7.54 -26.13
N GLY A 454 11.79 6.65 -25.17
CA GLY A 454 11.62 7.01 -23.77
C GLY A 454 10.22 7.46 -23.38
N ASN A 455 9.32 7.64 -24.33
CA ASN A 455 7.93 7.95 -24.08
C ASN A 455 7.17 6.72 -23.57
N VAL A 456 5.92 6.94 -23.17
CA VAL A 456 4.98 5.90 -22.75
C VAL A 456 3.71 5.98 -23.60
N THR A 457 2.98 4.87 -23.67
CA THR A 457 1.62 4.82 -24.18
C THR A 457 0.66 4.54 -23.02
N LEU A 458 -0.53 5.13 -23.07
CA LEU A 458 -1.60 4.87 -22.12
C LEU A 458 -2.76 4.21 -22.85
N THR A 459 -3.05 2.97 -22.52
CA THR A 459 -4.14 2.19 -23.15
C THR A 459 -5.27 2.03 -22.15
N ASN A 460 -6.48 2.42 -22.53
CA ASN A 460 -7.66 2.28 -21.69
C ASN A 460 -7.96 0.80 -21.40
N ARG A 461 -8.20 0.46 -20.14
CA ARG A 461 -8.43 -0.92 -19.71
C ARG A 461 -9.66 -1.55 -20.34
N TYR A 462 -10.74 -0.78 -20.47
CA TYR A 462 -12.02 -1.29 -20.97
C TYR A 462 -12.03 -1.46 -22.50
N SER A 463 -11.60 -0.42 -23.22
CA SER A 463 -11.67 -0.40 -24.69
C SER A 463 -10.46 -1.04 -25.37
N GLY A 464 -9.32 -1.18 -24.66
CA GLY A 464 -8.05 -1.61 -25.24
C GLY A 464 -7.41 -0.58 -26.19
N LYS A 465 -7.89 0.68 -26.20
CA LYS A 465 -7.43 1.71 -27.13
C LYS A 465 -6.52 2.73 -26.47
N PRO A 466 -5.48 3.20 -27.20
CA PRO A 466 -4.56 4.20 -26.66
C PRO A 466 -5.16 5.60 -26.58
N LEU A 467 -4.67 6.37 -25.61
CA LEU A 467 -4.90 7.80 -25.47
C LEU A 467 -4.08 8.55 -26.53
N ALA A 468 -4.72 9.36 -27.38
CA ALA A 468 -4.05 10.05 -28.47
C ALA A 468 -4.61 11.46 -28.71
N VAL A 469 -3.80 12.33 -29.27
CA VAL A 469 -4.25 13.66 -29.72
C VAL A 469 -5.01 13.53 -31.03
N ALA A 470 -6.21 14.12 -31.10
CA ALA A 470 -7.06 14.08 -32.27
C ALA A 470 -6.34 14.65 -33.51
N GLY A 471 -6.32 13.85 -34.60
CA GLY A 471 -5.69 14.21 -35.85
C GLY A 471 -4.18 14.48 -35.77
N CYS A 472 -3.50 14.03 -34.73
CA CYS A 472 -2.08 14.32 -34.46
C CYS A 472 -1.75 15.83 -34.51
N SER A 473 -2.68 16.68 -34.12
CA SER A 473 -2.55 18.13 -34.17
C SER A 473 -1.49 18.63 -33.16
N ALA A 474 -0.69 19.60 -33.53
CA ALA A 474 0.21 20.33 -32.62
C ALA A 474 -0.46 21.57 -31.98
N SER A 475 -1.75 21.82 -32.26
CA SER A 475 -2.45 23.00 -31.77
C SER A 475 -2.95 22.84 -30.34
N ALA A 476 -2.82 23.89 -29.52
CA ALA A 476 -3.43 23.94 -28.20
C ALA A 476 -4.97 23.83 -28.28
N ASN A 477 -5.58 23.32 -27.19
CA ASN A 477 -7.02 23.04 -27.05
C ASN A 477 -7.56 21.97 -28.02
N GLN A 478 -6.68 21.26 -28.72
CA GLN A 478 -7.09 20.08 -29.48
C GLN A 478 -7.53 18.96 -28.54
N ALA A 479 -8.61 18.26 -28.90
CA ALA A 479 -9.14 17.16 -28.09
C ALA A 479 -8.12 16.02 -27.96
N VAL A 480 -8.05 15.43 -26.78
CA VAL A 480 -7.40 14.15 -26.52
C VAL A 480 -8.52 13.10 -26.46
N LEU A 481 -8.35 12.02 -27.18
CA LEU A 481 -9.36 10.99 -27.44
C LEU A 481 -8.74 9.60 -27.24
N GLN A 482 -9.57 8.56 -27.13
CA GLN A 482 -9.05 7.23 -27.43
C GLN A 482 -9.04 7.00 -28.96
N HIS A 483 -7.93 6.53 -29.49
CA HIS A 483 -7.81 6.29 -30.91
C HIS A 483 -6.78 5.23 -31.22
N ASN A 484 -7.16 4.22 -32.00
CA ASN A 484 -6.26 3.16 -32.40
C ASN A 484 -5.28 3.67 -33.47
N THR A 485 -4.10 4.05 -33.04
CA THR A 485 -3.02 4.57 -33.90
C THR A 485 -1.65 4.14 -33.37
N ASP A 486 -0.75 3.79 -34.25
CA ASP A 486 0.65 3.48 -33.94
C ASP A 486 1.58 4.69 -34.21
N SER A 487 1.05 5.89 -34.18
CA SER A 487 1.76 7.13 -34.49
C SER A 487 2.27 7.85 -33.23
N ALA A 488 3.14 8.84 -33.44
CA ALA A 488 3.67 9.65 -32.35
C ALA A 488 2.61 10.41 -31.53
N CYS A 489 1.37 10.53 -32.03
CA CYS A 489 0.27 11.20 -31.34
C CYS A 489 -0.25 10.44 -30.12
N ASN A 490 0.05 9.16 -29.95
CA ASN A 490 -0.24 8.38 -28.73
C ASN A 490 0.98 8.22 -27.81
N GLN A 491 2.06 8.93 -28.09
CA GLN A 491 3.28 8.89 -27.28
C GLN A 491 3.30 10.06 -26.30
N TRP A 492 3.54 9.75 -25.04
CA TRP A 492 3.51 10.70 -23.95
C TRP A 492 4.79 10.62 -23.12
N GLN A 493 5.41 11.74 -22.81
CA GLN A 493 6.46 11.79 -21.81
C GLN A 493 5.83 11.92 -20.43
N LEU A 494 6.13 11.00 -19.52
CA LEU A 494 5.74 11.07 -18.12
C LEU A 494 6.78 11.89 -17.36
N ARG A 495 6.37 13.06 -16.86
CA ARG A 495 7.25 14.08 -16.30
C ARG A 495 6.84 14.37 -14.85
N PRO A 496 7.60 13.91 -13.82
CA PRO A 496 7.35 14.32 -12.44
C PRO A 496 7.41 15.83 -12.28
N VAL A 497 6.57 16.38 -11.43
CA VAL A 497 6.48 17.84 -11.20
C VAL A 497 7.15 18.18 -9.87
N GLY A 498 8.10 19.12 -9.92
CA GLY A 498 8.83 19.55 -8.73
C GLY A 498 9.96 18.61 -8.32
N GLU A 499 10.49 18.86 -7.15
CA GLU A 499 11.49 17.98 -6.54
C GLU A 499 10.82 16.72 -5.99
N VAL A 500 11.54 15.62 -6.03
CA VAL A 500 11.07 14.31 -5.54
C VAL A 500 12.17 13.58 -4.78
N ALA A 501 11.79 12.82 -3.77
CA ALA A 501 12.61 11.76 -3.21
C ALA A 501 12.28 10.43 -3.91
N LEU A 502 13.29 9.62 -4.20
CA LEU A 502 13.11 8.26 -4.74
C LEU A 502 13.26 7.25 -3.61
N MET A 503 12.16 6.69 -3.17
CA MET A 503 12.10 5.73 -2.06
C MET A 503 12.16 4.32 -2.61
N ASN A 504 13.17 3.55 -2.26
CA ASN A 504 13.27 2.17 -2.72
C ASN A 504 12.18 1.28 -2.10
N GLN A 505 11.47 0.50 -2.91
CA GLN A 505 10.36 -0.34 -2.44
C GLN A 505 10.81 -1.47 -1.51
N GLN A 506 12.04 -1.96 -1.63
CA GLN A 506 12.55 -3.06 -0.80
C GLN A 506 12.99 -2.58 0.58
N SER A 507 13.71 -1.48 0.65
CA SER A 507 14.35 -1.00 1.88
C SER A 507 13.56 0.11 2.58
N GLY A 508 12.65 0.80 1.86
CA GLY A 508 12.00 2.01 2.36
C GLY A 508 12.94 3.22 2.51
N LYS A 509 14.18 3.13 2.01
CA LYS A 509 15.18 4.20 2.11
C LYS A 509 15.23 5.04 0.83
N ALA A 510 15.73 6.27 0.97
CA ALA A 510 15.85 7.23 -0.13
C ALA A 510 17.14 7.01 -0.93
N LEU A 511 17.05 7.27 -2.22
CA LEU A 511 18.21 7.48 -3.09
C LEU A 511 18.92 8.77 -2.66
N ALA A 512 20.20 8.70 -2.37
CA ALA A 512 21.00 9.83 -1.93
C ALA A 512 22.34 9.90 -2.67
N VAL A 513 22.89 11.10 -2.84
CA VAL A 513 24.28 11.28 -3.24
C VAL A 513 25.14 11.45 -1.99
N ASN A 514 26.28 10.76 -1.93
CA ASN A 514 27.23 10.94 -0.83
C ASN A 514 28.35 11.94 -1.17
N GLY A 515 29.26 12.18 -0.21
CA GLY A 515 30.34 13.14 -0.36
C GLY A 515 31.35 12.86 -1.49
N ASP A 516 31.35 11.65 -2.04
CA ASP A 516 32.21 11.22 -3.14
C ASP A 516 31.48 11.23 -4.50
N ASN A 517 30.31 11.86 -4.58
CA ASN A 517 29.41 11.86 -5.74
C ASN A 517 28.85 10.49 -6.11
N ASN A 518 28.96 9.49 -5.25
CA ASN A 518 28.38 8.17 -5.48
C ASN A 518 26.90 8.16 -5.09
N ILE A 519 26.10 7.32 -5.74
CA ILE A 519 24.68 7.17 -5.44
C ILE A 519 24.50 5.93 -4.56
N GLU A 520 23.87 6.13 -3.43
CA GLU A 520 23.59 5.08 -2.44
C GLU A 520 22.19 5.29 -1.82
N GLN A 521 21.73 4.37 -0.98
CA GLN A 521 20.52 4.58 -0.19
C GLN A 521 20.85 5.06 1.23
N GLN A 522 20.03 5.97 1.74
CA GLN A 522 20.10 6.49 3.11
C GLN A 522 18.70 6.56 3.74
N ALA A 523 18.63 6.58 5.08
CA ALA A 523 17.39 6.93 5.75
C ALA A 523 16.90 8.29 5.24
N PHE A 524 15.60 8.42 4.98
CA PHE A 524 15.06 9.66 4.46
C PHE A 524 14.92 10.70 5.57
N ASP A 525 15.55 11.84 5.43
CA ASP A 525 15.58 12.92 6.42
C ASP A 525 15.46 14.33 5.81
N TYR A 526 14.96 14.44 4.58
CA TYR A 526 14.76 15.69 3.83
C TYR A 526 16.03 16.47 3.48
N GLN A 527 17.19 15.84 3.50
CA GLN A 527 18.40 16.52 3.09
C GLN A 527 18.42 16.75 1.57
N ALA A 528 19.13 17.81 1.15
CA ALA A 528 19.24 18.15 -0.27
C ALA A 528 19.82 17.02 -1.13
N GLU A 529 20.67 16.19 -0.54
CA GLU A 529 21.30 15.03 -1.14
C GLU A 529 20.29 13.93 -1.53
N GLN A 530 19.06 14.01 -1.01
CA GLN A 530 17.96 13.07 -1.26
C GLN A 530 16.87 13.67 -2.16
N SER A 531 17.02 14.93 -2.56
CA SER A 531 16.04 15.64 -3.39
C SER A 531 16.49 15.66 -4.84
N TRP A 532 15.57 15.31 -5.74
CA TRP A 532 15.86 15.09 -7.15
C TRP A 532 14.88 15.81 -8.06
N LEU A 533 15.39 16.41 -9.13
CA LEU A 533 14.63 16.99 -10.23
C LEU A 533 14.76 16.11 -11.48
N PHE A 534 13.64 15.79 -12.10
CA PHE A 534 13.57 15.17 -13.41
C PHE A 534 13.51 16.24 -14.49
N VAL A 535 14.61 16.46 -15.20
CA VAL A 535 14.72 17.47 -16.24
C VAL A 535 14.54 16.83 -17.62
N PRO A 536 13.59 17.28 -18.45
CA PRO A 536 13.38 16.76 -19.79
C PRO A 536 14.60 16.90 -20.67
N THR A 537 14.85 15.90 -21.50
CA THR A 537 15.84 15.94 -22.60
C THR A 537 15.14 16.27 -23.93
N ASP A 538 15.88 16.19 -25.03
CA ASP A 538 15.37 16.34 -26.40
C ASP A 538 14.45 15.21 -26.88
N THR A 539 14.22 14.22 -26.03
CA THR A 539 13.40 13.02 -26.28
C THR A 539 12.48 12.75 -25.10
N GLY A 540 11.83 11.59 -25.05
CA GLY A 540 11.03 11.14 -23.88
C GLY A 540 11.84 10.77 -22.65
N TYR A 541 13.17 10.79 -22.71
CA TYR A 541 14.05 10.54 -21.58
C TYR A 541 14.20 11.77 -20.69
N LEU A 542 14.62 11.56 -19.44
CA LEU A 542 14.78 12.55 -18.41
C LEU A 542 16.20 12.47 -17.83
N SER A 543 16.81 13.59 -17.53
CA SER A 543 18.01 13.66 -16.68
C SER A 543 17.57 13.85 -15.23
N LEU A 544 18.24 13.16 -14.31
CA LEU A 544 17.97 13.23 -12.88
C LEU A 544 19.05 14.05 -12.21
N LYS A 545 18.68 15.20 -11.64
CA LYS A 545 19.58 16.23 -11.07
C LYS A 545 19.18 16.55 -9.63
N GLN A 546 20.12 17.08 -8.85
CA GLN A 546 19.80 17.67 -7.54
C GLN A 546 19.29 19.11 -7.66
N GLN A 547 19.83 19.88 -8.60
CA GLN A 547 19.40 21.26 -8.88
C GLN A 547 19.26 21.45 -10.40
N ALA A 548 18.35 22.32 -10.80
CA ALA A 548 18.02 22.50 -12.22
C ALA A 548 19.21 22.98 -13.08
N ASP A 549 20.10 23.78 -12.52
CA ASP A 549 21.31 24.32 -13.15
C ASP A 549 22.56 23.45 -12.96
N SER A 550 22.46 22.31 -12.23
CA SER A 550 23.56 21.38 -12.06
C SER A 550 24.05 20.84 -13.41
N GLU A 551 25.36 20.82 -13.61
CA GLU A 551 26.02 20.15 -14.74
C GLU A 551 26.18 18.64 -14.51
N LEU A 552 25.90 18.17 -13.28
CA LEU A 552 25.95 16.76 -12.89
C LEU A 552 24.56 16.14 -12.85
N CYS A 553 24.49 14.93 -13.34
CA CYS A 553 23.30 14.09 -13.41
C CYS A 553 23.59 12.68 -12.87
N VAL A 554 22.58 12.02 -12.38
CA VAL A 554 22.67 10.58 -12.08
C VAL A 554 22.96 9.82 -13.38
N GLY A 555 24.05 9.06 -13.43
CA GLY A 555 24.45 8.31 -14.60
C GLY A 555 25.31 7.10 -14.26
N VAL A 556 25.61 6.28 -15.24
CA VAL A 556 26.44 5.08 -15.08
C VAL A 556 27.91 5.43 -15.33
N ASP A 557 28.76 5.08 -14.39
CA ASP A 557 30.19 5.39 -14.43
C ASP A 557 30.86 4.90 -15.70
N ALA A 558 31.73 5.77 -16.24
CA ALA A 558 32.58 5.48 -17.40
C ALA A 558 31.83 4.87 -18.61
N ASN A 559 30.53 5.17 -18.74
CA ASN A 559 29.64 4.65 -19.80
C ASN A 559 29.64 3.11 -19.90
N GLN A 560 29.77 2.42 -18.74
CA GLN A 560 29.75 0.96 -18.69
C GLN A 560 28.38 0.42 -19.05
N VAL A 561 28.32 -0.70 -19.78
CA VAL A 561 27.06 -1.30 -20.27
C VAL A 561 26.75 -2.66 -19.62
N VAL A 562 27.45 -3.02 -18.57
CA VAL A 562 27.31 -4.32 -17.89
C VAL A 562 26.45 -4.19 -16.64
N PRO A 563 25.68 -5.22 -16.28
CA PRO A 563 25.04 -5.29 -14.97
C PRO A 563 26.08 -5.18 -13.84
N GLY A 564 25.72 -4.51 -12.75
CA GLY A 564 26.60 -4.22 -11.61
C GLY A 564 27.47 -2.97 -11.79
N ALA A 565 27.47 -2.33 -12.96
CA ALA A 565 28.19 -1.07 -13.13
C ALA A 565 27.63 0.00 -12.21
N ASN A 566 28.52 0.75 -11.58
CA ASN A 566 28.20 1.76 -10.59
C ASN A 566 27.39 2.92 -11.16
N VAL A 567 26.58 3.53 -10.32
CA VAL A 567 25.82 4.73 -10.63
C VAL A 567 26.30 5.86 -9.72
N SER A 568 26.67 6.98 -10.31
CA SER A 568 27.17 8.16 -9.61
C SER A 568 26.68 9.46 -10.27
N MET A 569 27.11 10.60 -9.74
CA MET A 569 26.91 11.89 -10.37
C MET A 569 27.97 12.07 -11.48
N VAL A 570 27.53 12.01 -12.73
CA VAL A 570 28.36 12.19 -13.95
C VAL A 570 27.97 13.48 -14.67
N SER A 571 28.74 13.89 -15.69
CA SER A 571 28.32 15.00 -16.55
C SER A 571 26.97 14.69 -17.21
N CYS A 572 26.06 15.65 -17.24
CA CYS A 572 24.76 15.51 -17.91
C CYS A 572 24.87 15.27 -19.42
N ASP A 573 26.02 15.56 -20.04
CA ASP A 573 26.32 15.28 -21.44
C ASP A 573 26.65 13.81 -21.69
N GLU A 574 26.90 13.02 -20.65
CA GLU A 574 27.17 11.59 -20.77
C GLU A 574 25.96 10.83 -21.30
N LYS A 575 26.22 9.85 -22.17
CA LYS A 575 25.14 9.01 -22.76
C LYS A 575 24.35 8.24 -21.72
N THR A 576 24.97 7.96 -20.58
CA THR A 576 24.39 7.20 -19.46
C THR A 576 23.68 8.07 -18.43
N ALA A 577 23.59 9.40 -18.65
CA ALA A 577 22.93 10.34 -17.73
C ALA A 577 21.44 10.55 -18.02
N GLN A 578 20.81 9.68 -18.82
CA GLN A 578 19.41 9.83 -19.24
C GLN A 578 18.60 8.57 -18.92
N TRP A 579 17.40 8.78 -18.36
CA TRP A 579 16.58 7.73 -17.80
C TRP A 579 15.14 7.82 -18.29
N ARG A 580 14.49 6.67 -18.43
CA ARG A 580 13.05 6.55 -18.68
C ARG A 580 12.39 6.02 -17.42
N LEU A 581 11.31 6.68 -16.99
CA LEU A 581 10.40 6.18 -15.96
C LEU A 581 9.46 5.14 -16.56
N THR A 582 9.33 4.01 -15.90
CA THR A 582 8.39 2.95 -16.27
C THR A 582 7.57 2.57 -15.04
N PRO A 583 6.26 2.89 -15.03
CA PRO A 583 5.39 2.51 -13.92
C PRO A 583 5.33 1.00 -13.71
N LYS A 584 5.21 0.61 -12.44
CA LYS A 584 5.05 -0.76 -11.97
C LYS A 584 3.84 -0.87 -11.07
N ASP A 585 3.38 -2.09 -10.86
CA ASP A 585 2.28 -2.38 -9.97
C ASP A 585 2.57 -1.82 -8.56
N GLY A 586 1.54 -1.29 -7.90
CA GLY A 586 1.69 -0.66 -6.59
C GLY A 586 2.25 0.77 -6.59
N GLY A 587 2.25 1.48 -7.74
CA GLY A 587 2.61 2.90 -7.84
C GLY A 587 4.10 3.21 -7.87
N GLY A 588 4.94 2.18 -7.89
CA GLY A 588 6.38 2.36 -8.03
C GLY A 588 6.81 2.59 -9.48
N MET A 589 8.02 3.10 -9.64
CA MET A 589 8.67 3.35 -10.92
C MET A 589 9.98 2.59 -11.02
N MET A 590 10.28 2.02 -12.18
CA MET A 590 11.63 1.62 -12.55
C MET A 590 12.26 2.69 -13.44
N LEU A 591 13.54 2.97 -13.20
CA LEU A 591 14.33 3.90 -14.01
C LEU A 591 15.23 3.11 -14.95
N PHE A 592 14.96 3.14 -16.25
CA PHE A 592 15.77 2.48 -17.25
C PHE A 592 16.72 3.45 -17.93
N ASN A 593 17.99 3.12 -17.94
CA ASN A 593 19.00 3.92 -18.61
C ASN A 593 18.78 3.93 -20.14
N ARG A 594 18.90 5.11 -20.77
CA ARG A 594 18.72 5.26 -22.23
C ARG A 594 19.72 4.44 -23.02
N TYR A 595 20.98 4.48 -22.61
CA TYR A 595 22.11 3.89 -23.35
C TYR A 595 22.25 2.39 -23.10
N THR A 596 22.23 1.99 -21.82
CA THR A 596 22.50 0.59 -21.43
C THR A 596 21.25 -0.29 -21.48
N ARG A 597 20.06 0.30 -21.41
CA ARG A 597 18.75 -0.37 -21.29
C ARG A 597 18.56 -1.13 -19.97
N LEU A 598 19.48 -1.02 -19.04
CA LEU A 598 19.41 -1.67 -17.74
C LEU A 598 18.71 -0.76 -16.72
N PRO A 599 17.96 -1.33 -15.77
CA PRO A 599 17.33 -0.56 -14.70
C PRO A 599 18.33 -0.23 -13.59
N LEU A 600 18.05 0.85 -12.90
CA LEU A 600 18.66 1.25 -11.63
C LEU A 600 18.17 0.37 -10.50
N GLY A 601 19.04 -0.02 -9.55
CA GLY A 601 18.64 -0.83 -8.40
C GLY A 601 19.71 -0.93 -7.31
N LEU A 602 19.29 -1.42 -6.13
CA LEU A 602 20.19 -1.68 -5.01
C LEU A 602 21.12 -2.86 -5.32
N THR A 603 22.40 -2.69 -5.04
CA THR A 603 23.37 -3.80 -5.11
C THR A 603 22.97 -4.88 -4.10
N ASP A 604 22.89 -6.13 -4.58
CA ASP A 604 22.52 -7.32 -3.80
C ASP A 604 21.20 -7.18 -3.01
N CYS A 605 20.32 -6.27 -3.43
CA CYS A 605 19.08 -5.93 -2.71
C CYS A 605 19.31 -5.59 -1.23
N GLY A 606 20.44 -4.98 -0.89
CA GLY A 606 20.83 -4.65 0.48
C GLY A 606 19.84 -3.71 1.18
N LEU A 607 19.66 -3.89 2.49
CA LEU A 607 18.74 -3.08 3.31
C LEU A 607 19.47 -1.99 4.12
N ALA A 608 20.80 -2.09 4.27
CA ALA A 608 21.58 -1.17 5.10
C ALA A 608 21.71 0.21 4.46
N GLU A 609 21.88 1.24 5.29
CA GLU A 609 22.34 2.55 4.84
C GLU A 609 23.71 2.45 4.19
N GLY A 610 23.97 3.30 3.19
CA GLY A 610 25.18 3.22 2.39
C GLY A 610 25.17 2.08 1.36
N THR A 611 24.08 1.29 1.23
CA THR A 611 24.00 0.30 0.14
C THR A 611 24.06 1.01 -1.21
N ASN A 612 25.02 0.59 -2.02
CA ASN A 612 25.30 1.20 -3.30
C ASN A 612 24.17 1.01 -4.33
N ILE A 613 23.98 1.99 -5.19
CA ILE A 613 23.09 1.93 -6.34
C ILE A 613 23.92 1.59 -7.58
N ALA A 614 23.44 0.62 -8.34
CA ALA A 614 24.08 0.20 -9.58
C ALA A 614 23.02 -0.09 -10.66
N GLN A 615 23.42 -0.17 -11.91
CA GLN A 615 22.55 -0.73 -12.92
C GLN A 615 22.48 -2.26 -12.77
N GLN A 616 21.27 -2.82 -12.91
CA GLN A 616 21.00 -4.23 -12.60
C GLN A 616 20.41 -4.97 -13.82
N PRO A 617 20.46 -6.30 -13.86
CA PRO A 617 19.62 -7.05 -14.81
C PRO A 617 18.13 -6.71 -14.59
N ASP A 618 17.33 -6.61 -15.65
CA ASP A 618 15.88 -6.38 -15.53
C ASP A 618 15.18 -7.63 -14.99
N LEU A 619 14.98 -7.67 -13.69
CA LEU A 619 14.29 -8.75 -12.98
C LEU A 619 12.97 -8.27 -12.36
N ALA A 620 12.66 -6.97 -12.48
CA ALA A 620 11.52 -6.31 -11.88
C ALA A 620 11.34 -6.61 -10.38
N THR A 621 12.44 -6.76 -9.66
CA THR A 621 12.45 -7.01 -8.21
C THR A 621 12.19 -5.71 -7.43
N ARG A 622 11.73 -5.82 -6.18
CA ARG A 622 11.46 -4.65 -5.32
C ARG A 622 12.66 -3.74 -5.13
N CYS A 623 13.88 -4.26 -5.19
CA CYS A 623 15.12 -3.47 -5.11
C CYS A 623 15.39 -2.59 -6.34
N GLN A 624 14.63 -2.78 -7.44
CA GLN A 624 14.68 -1.97 -8.66
C GLN A 624 13.51 -1.02 -8.81
N ILE A 625 12.58 -1.02 -7.86
CA ILE A 625 11.37 -0.22 -7.88
C ILE A 625 11.50 0.91 -6.85
N PHE A 626 11.18 2.13 -7.28
CA PHE A 626 11.25 3.34 -6.46
C PHE A 626 9.90 4.04 -6.46
N HIS A 627 9.43 4.44 -5.28
CA HIS A 627 8.29 5.33 -5.13
C HIS A 627 8.78 6.77 -5.14
N LEU A 628 8.19 7.59 -6.00
CA LEU A 628 8.48 9.02 -6.04
C LEU A 628 7.61 9.73 -5.01
N ARG A 629 8.23 10.58 -4.18
CA ARG A 629 7.56 11.33 -3.12
C ARG A 629 7.91 12.81 -3.26
N GLU A 630 6.93 13.69 -3.06
CA GLU A 630 7.22 15.12 -2.91
C GLU A 630 8.01 15.32 -1.62
N PRO A 631 9.20 15.95 -1.65
CA PRO A 631 9.82 16.45 -0.43
C PRO A 631 8.95 17.59 0.09
N GLN A 632 8.69 17.62 1.35
CA GLN A 632 7.86 18.67 1.98
C GLN A 632 8.66 19.88 2.38
#